data_0edc288fed99bc2cb8f55acbe10bbb77
#
_entry.id   0edc288fed99bc2cb8f55acbe10bbb77
#
_cell.length_a   1.000
_cell.length_b   1.000
_cell.length_c   1.000
_cell.angle_alpha   90.00
_cell.angle_beta   90.00
_cell.angle_gamma   90.00
#
_symmetry.space_group_name_H-M   'P 1'
#
loop_
_entity.id
_entity.type
_entity.pdbx_description
1 polymer ?
#
loop_
_entity_poly.entity_id
_entity_poly.type
_entity_poly.pdbx_seq_one_letter_code
_entity_poly.pdbx_strand_id
1 'polypeptide(L)'
;MIEIFLGNENYKNYIFDPEQAMCTIFNLMEAHFYFLKKFGQTKSDEIYELIKPIIIKIDDSTLKEANSFKLLHPKKRFSFADCIGYITALKIKAKFVTGDYAFKDFENVEFVR
;
A
#
# COMPACT_ATOMS: atom_id res chain seq x y z
N MET A 1 -4.20 1.10 -0.12
CA MET A 1 -3.84 1.06 1.32
C MET A 1 -4.58 2.09 2.16
N ILE A 2 -4.66 3.32 1.72
CA ILE A 2 -5.35 4.36 2.50
C ILE A 2 -6.81 4.00 2.80
N GLU A 3 -7.50 3.44 1.83
CA GLU A 3 -8.91 3.08 2.00
C GLU A 3 -9.17 2.04 3.08
N ILE A 4 -8.16 1.26 3.44
CA ILE A 4 -8.27 0.27 4.50
C ILE A 4 -8.69 0.91 5.82
N PHE A 5 -8.32 2.16 6.04
CA PHE A 5 -8.57 2.88 7.28
C PHE A 5 -9.90 3.64 7.29
N LEU A 6 -10.70 3.54 6.24
CA LEU A 6 -11.98 4.25 6.15
C LEU A 6 -13.14 3.55 6.88
N GLY A 7 -12.83 2.52 7.67
CA GLY A 7 -13.82 1.89 8.51
C GLY A 7 -14.54 0.70 7.91
N ASN A 8 -14.09 0.23 6.76
CA ASN A 8 -14.65 -0.98 6.15
C ASN A 8 -14.09 -2.21 6.87
N GLU A 9 -14.98 -3.05 7.38
CA GLU A 9 -14.58 -4.23 8.15
C GLU A 9 -13.69 -5.19 7.34
N ASN A 10 -13.94 -5.33 6.04
CA ASN A 10 -13.15 -6.20 5.18
C ASN A 10 -11.69 -5.73 5.09
N TYR A 11 -11.48 -4.44 5.13
CA TYR A 11 -10.13 -3.87 5.05
C TYR A 11 -9.32 -4.10 6.31
N LYS A 12 -9.97 -4.06 7.47
CA LYS A 12 -9.29 -4.26 8.76
C LYS A 12 -8.58 -5.60 8.82
N ASN A 13 -9.17 -6.64 8.24
CA ASN A 13 -8.57 -7.96 8.22
C ASN A 13 -7.25 -7.97 7.46
N TYR A 14 -7.14 -7.18 6.39
CA TYR A 14 -5.91 -7.11 5.60
C TYR A 14 -4.81 -6.33 6.32
N ILE A 15 -5.15 -5.33 7.12
CA ILE A 15 -4.15 -4.56 7.86
C ILE A 15 -3.49 -5.39 8.96
N PHE A 16 -4.30 -6.17 9.67
CA PHE A 16 -3.82 -6.85 10.88
C PHE A 16 -3.44 -8.31 10.65
N ASP A 17 -3.55 -8.81 9.41
CA ASP A 17 -3.12 -10.14 9.03
C ASP A 17 -1.89 -10.04 8.13
N PRO A 18 -0.69 -10.27 8.66
CA PRO A 18 0.54 -10.13 7.87
C PRO A 18 0.65 -11.14 6.73
N GLU A 19 -0.15 -12.18 6.71
CA GLU A 19 -0.17 -13.13 5.59
C GLU A 19 -0.99 -12.61 4.42
N GLN A 20 -1.92 -11.70 4.67
CA GLN A 20 -2.84 -11.20 3.65
C GLN A 20 -2.61 -9.75 3.28
N ALA A 21 -1.93 -9.00 4.11
CA ALA A 21 -1.68 -7.59 3.88
C ALA A 21 -0.21 -7.29 3.91
N MET A 22 0.18 -6.33 3.11
CA MET A 22 1.52 -5.79 3.16
C MET A 22 1.45 -4.28 3.04
N CYS A 23 2.46 -3.63 3.57
CA CYS A 23 2.57 -2.19 3.52
C CYS A 23 4.04 -1.82 3.45
N THR A 24 4.38 -0.87 2.60
CA THR A 24 5.73 -0.33 2.54
C THR A 24 5.81 0.95 3.36
N ILE A 25 7.03 1.41 3.63
CA ILE A 25 7.22 2.69 4.33
C ILE A 25 6.56 3.85 3.55
N PHE A 26 6.50 3.76 2.23
CA PHE A 26 5.88 4.80 1.43
C PHE A 26 4.35 4.79 1.58
N ASN A 27 3.75 3.60 1.65
CA ASN A 27 2.32 3.47 1.92
C ASN A 27 1.99 4.00 3.31
N LEU A 28 2.84 3.71 4.28
CA LEU A 28 2.67 4.20 5.65
C LEU A 28 2.70 5.73 5.69
N MET A 29 3.63 6.34 4.96
CA MET A 29 3.72 7.79 4.88
C MET A 29 2.45 8.39 4.30
N GLU A 30 1.94 7.83 3.21
CA GLU A 30 0.71 8.30 2.58
C GLU A 30 -0.50 8.16 3.51
N ALA A 31 -0.59 7.03 4.20
CA ALA A 31 -1.67 6.80 5.15
C ALA A 31 -1.62 7.80 6.29
N HIS A 32 -0.42 8.03 6.84
CA HIS A 32 -0.24 9.01 7.91
C HIS A 32 -0.70 10.40 7.46
N PHE A 33 -0.30 10.82 6.26
CA PHE A 33 -0.69 12.12 5.73
C PHE A 33 -2.21 12.24 5.62
N TYR A 34 -2.85 11.20 5.09
CA TYR A 34 -4.31 11.18 4.96
C TYR A 34 -5.00 11.33 6.32
N PHE A 35 -4.56 10.57 7.31
CA PHE A 35 -5.17 10.62 8.64
C PHE A 35 -4.83 11.88 9.40
N LEU A 36 -3.65 12.45 9.13
CA LEU A 36 -3.26 13.73 9.71
C LEU A 36 -4.25 14.83 9.29
N LYS A 37 -4.63 14.85 8.02
CA LYS A 37 -5.61 15.81 7.51
C LYS A 37 -7.01 15.56 8.08
N LYS A 38 -7.38 14.29 8.27
CA LYS A 38 -8.74 13.93 8.63
C LYS A 38 -8.99 13.93 10.13
N PHE A 39 -8.04 13.49 10.92
CA PHE A 39 -8.23 13.26 12.36
C PHE A 39 -7.28 14.04 13.26
N GLY A 40 -6.30 14.74 12.69
CA GLY A 40 -5.29 15.47 13.46
C GLY A 40 -4.12 14.59 13.88
N GLN A 41 -3.16 15.22 14.55
CA GLN A 41 -1.85 14.60 14.82
C GLN A 41 -1.93 13.40 15.76
N THR A 42 -2.62 13.54 16.88
CA THR A 42 -2.65 12.49 17.90
C THR A 42 -3.18 11.17 17.33
N LYS A 43 -4.32 11.23 16.66
CA LYS A 43 -4.95 10.03 16.09
C LYS A 43 -4.12 9.43 14.98
N SER A 44 -3.56 10.25 14.10
CA SER A 44 -2.75 9.75 13.00
C SER A 44 -1.46 9.11 13.47
N ASP A 45 -0.84 9.65 14.51
CA ASP A 45 0.36 9.07 15.11
C ASP A 45 0.06 7.72 15.76
N GLU A 46 -1.11 7.59 16.40
CA GLU A 46 -1.55 6.32 16.97
C GLU A 46 -1.72 5.26 15.88
N ILE A 47 -2.36 5.62 14.77
CA ILE A 47 -2.57 4.71 13.65
C ILE A 47 -1.22 4.32 13.04
N TYR A 48 -0.32 5.28 12.91
CA TYR A 48 1.03 5.03 12.39
C TYR A 48 1.73 3.93 13.20
N GLU A 49 1.70 4.03 14.52
CA GLU A 49 2.34 3.03 15.38
C GLU A 49 1.69 1.65 15.28
N LEU A 50 0.38 1.60 15.04
CA LEU A 50 -0.33 0.33 14.85
C LEU A 50 0.10 -0.38 13.56
N ILE A 51 0.38 0.36 12.50
CA ILE A 51 0.71 -0.20 11.19
C ILE A 51 2.20 -0.50 11.07
N LYS A 52 3.03 0.26 11.74
CA LYS A 52 4.49 0.16 11.61
C LYS A 52 5.05 -1.25 11.69
N PRO A 53 4.55 -2.14 12.57
CA PRO A 53 5.09 -3.49 12.66
C PRO A 53 4.91 -4.36 11.41
N ILE A 54 3.98 -4.02 10.52
CA ILE A 54 3.74 -4.81 9.30
C ILE A 54 4.44 -4.22 8.08
N ILE A 55 5.36 -3.29 8.29
CA ILE A 55 6.09 -2.66 7.19
C ILE A 55 7.12 -3.62 6.62
N ILE A 56 7.13 -3.73 5.29
CA ILE A 56 8.07 -4.56 4.56
C ILE A 56 9.26 -3.71 4.14
N LYS A 57 10.46 -4.20 4.42
CA LYS A 57 11.69 -3.52 4.04
C LYS A 57 11.88 -3.58 2.53
N ILE A 58 12.29 -2.46 1.94
CA ILE A 58 12.46 -2.31 0.49
C ILE A 58 13.94 -2.21 0.18
N ASP A 59 14.41 -3.01 -0.78
CA ASP A 59 15.80 -2.94 -1.24
C ASP A 59 15.93 -2.08 -2.51
N ASP A 60 17.17 -1.81 -2.88
CA ASP A 60 17.45 -0.99 -4.05
C ASP A 60 16.92 -1.59 -5.35
N SER A 61 16.97 -2.90 -5.46
CA SER A 61 16.46 -3.62 -6.63
C SER A 61 14.97 -3.35 -6.82
N THR A 62 14.21 -3.37 -5.73
CA THR A 62 12.78 -3.10 -5.78
C THR A 62 12.48 -1.68 -6.24
N LEU A 63 13.25 -0.71 -5.78
CA LEU A 63 13.08 0.68 -6.20
C LEU A 63 13.30 0.82 -7.72
N LYS A 64 14.33 0.18 -8.23
CA LYS A 64 14.63 0.24 -9.67
C LYS A 64 13.57 -0.46 -10.50
N GLU A 65 13.11 -1.61 -10.04
CA GLU A 65 12.03 -2.34 -10.72
C GLU A 65 10.73 -1.58 -10.71
N ALA A 66 10.42 -0.88 -9.63
CA ALA A 66 9.24 -0.05 -9.55
C ALA A 66 9.29 1.08 -10.57
N ASN A 67 10.45 1.68 -10.78
CA ASN A 67 10.62 2.70 -11.81
C ASN A 67 10.39 2.14 -13.20
N SER A 68 10.92 0.95 -13.47
CA SER A 68 10.70 0.29 -14.77
C SER A 68 9.22 -0.01 -14.99
N PHE A 69 8.55 -0.51 -13.97
CA PHE A 69 7.12 -0.78 -14.02
C PHE A 69 6.33 0.49 -14.32
N LYS A 70 6.63 1.57 -13.63
CA LYS A 70 5.96 2.85 -13.83
C LYS A 70 6.16 3.36 -15.26
N LEU A 71 7.37 3.25 -15.77
CA LEU A 71 7.70 3.66 -17.13
C LEU A 71 6.94 2.88 -18.18
N LEU A 72 6.70 1.58 -17.93
CA LEU A 72 5.95 0.72 -18.85
C LEU A 72 4.45 1.02 -18.88
N HIS A 73 3.94 1.74 -17.89
CA HIS A 73 2.51 2.03 -17.78
C HIS A 73 2.24 3.53 -17.62
N PRO A 74 2.68 4.36 -18.57
CA PRO A 74 2.60 5.82 -18.40
C PRO A 74 1.17 6.35 -18.34
N LYS A 75 0.23 5.65 -18.96
CA LYS A 75 -1.18 6.09 -18.98
C LYS A 75 -1.93 5.77 -17.70
N LYS A 76 -1.39 4.89 -16.86
CA LYS A 76 -2.05 4.48 -15.62
C LYS A 76 -1.87 5.49 -14.50
N ARG A 77 -0.86 6.34 -14.58
CA ARG A 77 -0.57 7.38 -13.59
C ARG A 77 -0.39 6.84 -12.16
N PHE A 78 0.24 5.68 -12.06
CA PHE A 78 0.56 5.11 -10.75
C PHE A 78 1.49 6.05 -9.98
N SER A 79 1.28 6.17 -8.67
CA SER A 79 2.25 6.86 -7.81
C SER A 79 3.49 5.98 -7.64
N PHE A 80 4.59 6.56 -7.20
CA PHE A 80 5.78 5.79 -6.88
C PHE A 80 5.49 4.79 -5.75
N ALA A 81 4.74 5.21 -4.74
CA ALA A 81 4.36 4.32 -3.64
C ALA A 81 3.55 3.10 -4.14
N ASP A 82 2.63 3.31 -5.06
CA ASP A 82 1.85 2.22 -5.66
C ASP A 82 2.75 1.24 -6.38
N CYS A 83 3.69 1.75 -7.18
CA CYS A 83 4.60 0.89 -7.93
C CYS A 83 5.50 0.08 -7.00
N ILE A 84 6.03 0.72 -5.96
CA ILE A 84 6.86 0.04 -4.97
C ILE A 84 6.05 -1.05 -4.26
N GLY A 85 4.83 -0.73 -3.85
CA GLY A 85 3.95 -1.68 -3.18
C GLY A 85 3.64 -2.90 -4.04
N TYR A 86 3.28 -2.66 -5.29
CA TYR A 86 2.94 -3.74 -6.21
C TYR A 86 4.15 -4.64 -6.51
N ILE A 87 5.31 -4.06 -6.82
CA ILE A 87 6.52 -4.84 -7.10
C ILE A 87 6.96 -5.63 -5.86
N THR A 88 6.87 -5.02 -4.68
CA THR A 88 7.17 -5.72 -3.44
C THR A 88 6.25 -6.92 -3.26
N ALA A 89 4.96 -6.76 -3.52
CA ALA A 89 3.99 -7.85 -3.42
C ALA A 89 4.36 -9.00 -4.36
N LEU A 90 4.71 -8.69 -5.60
CA LEU A 90 5.14 -9.72 -6.56
C LEU A 90 6.35 -10.49 -6.06
N LYS A 91 7.34 -9.80 -5.51
CA LYS A 91 8.58 -10.42 -5.06
C LYS A 91 8.39 -11.39 -3.90
N ILE A 92 7.52 -11.05 -2.97
CA ILE A 92 7.27 -11.90 -1.80
C ILE A 92 6.09 -12.84 -2.00
N LYS A 93 5.52 -12.86 -3.20
CA LYS A 93 4.36 -13.69 -3.56
C LYS A 93 3.15 -13.41 -2.68
N ALA A 94 2.95 -12.14 -2.35
CA ALA A 94 1.81 -11.68 -1.59
C ALA A 94 0.84 -10.94 -2.52
N LYS A 95 -0.39 -10.77 -2.06
CA LYS A 95 -1.36 -9.97 -2.79
C LYS A 95 -1.18 -8.50 -2.50
N PHE A 96 -1.33 -7.67 -3.52
CA PHE A 96 -1.37 -6.23 -3.37
C PHE A 96 -2.82 -5.80 -3.20
N VAL A 97 -3.17 -5.36 -2.01
CA VAL A 97 -4.54 -4.94 -1.69
C VAL A 97 -4.69 -3.47 -2.06
N THR A 98 -5.61 -3.17 -2.96
CA THR A 98 -5.80 -1.81 -3.43
C THR A 98 -7.25 -1.55 -3.82
N GLY A 99 -7.69 -0.30 -3.67
CA GLY A 99 -8.95 0.18 -4.22
C GLY A 99 -8.79 1.00 -5.49
N ASP A 100 -7.57 1.07 -6.01
CA ASP A 100 -7.30 1.81 -7.24
C ASP A 100 -7.66 0.99 -8.46
N TYR A 101 -8.62 1.46 -9.25
CA TYR A 101 -9.06 0.79 -10.48
C TYR A 101 -7.93 0.52 -11.47
N ALA A 102 -6.89 1.33 -11.45
CA ALA A 102 -5.77 1.16 -12.36
C ALA A 102 -5.06 -0.17 -12.19
N PHE A 103 -5.16 -0.78 -11.00
CA PHE A 103 -4.57 -2.09 -10.71
C PHE A 103 -5.54 -3.25 -10.84
N LYS A 104 -6.82 -3.01 -11.12
CA LYS A 104 -7.86 -4.02 -10.99
C LYS A 104 -7.57 -5.34 -11.70
N ASP A 105 -7.00 -5.28 -12.90
CA ASP A 105 -6.78 -6.46 -13.72
C ASP A 105 -5.33 -6.97 -13.68
N PHE A 106 -4.50 -6.43 -12.80
CA PHE A 106 -3.14 -6.88 -12.65
C PHE A 106 -3.08 -8.14 -11.80
N GLU A 107 -2.06 -8.98 -12.06
CA GLU A 107 -1.86 -10.19 -11.26
C GLU A 107 -1.51 -9.82 -9.80
N ASN A 108 -1.79 -10.74 -8.90
CA ASN A 108 -1.54 -10.58 -7.46
C ASN A 108 -2.26 -9.38 -6.83
N VAL A 109 -3.33 -8.94 -7.44
CA VAL A 109 -4.12 -7.83 -6.88
C VAL A 109 -5.38 -8.35 -6.23
N GLU A 110 -5.63 -7.90 -5.01
CA GLU A 110 -6.90 -8.03 -4.32
C GLU A 110 -7.59 -6.68 -4.40
N PHE A 111 -8.58 -6.57 -5.28
CA PHE A 111 -9.29 -5.32 -5.48
C PHE A 111 -10.42 -5.21 -4.47
N VAL A 112 -10.43 -4.13 -3.67
CA VAL A 112 -11.33 -3.96 -2.51
C VAL A 112 -12.08 -2.64 -2.57
N ARG A 113 -12.83 -2.43 -3.58
CA ARG A 113 -13.56 -1.17 -3.66
C ARG A 113 -15.03 -1.28 -3.33
#